data_7bb2ee127c6d747540769dbfb8077f5c
#
_entry.id   7bb2ee127c6d747540769dbfb8077f5c
#
_cell.length_a   1.000
_cell.length_b   1.000
_cell.length_c   1.000
_cell.angle_alpha   90.00
_cell.angle_beta   90.00
_cell.angle_gamma   90.00
#
_symmetry.space_group_name_H-M   'P 1'
#
loop_
_entity.id
_entity.type
_entity.pdbx_description
1 polymer ?
#
loop_
_entity_poly.entity_id
_entity_poly.type
_entity_poly.pdbx_seq_one_letter_code
_entity_poly.pdbx_strand_id
1 'polypeptide(L)'
;MKRLNRVGRHVMIGAFAMSASVLFIAPARADGAASADACFERAAGYQGVNPQILRAIAWYESKGNPGAVHRNADGSIDVGQTQINSVHFGELRRYGVPPGALKDACVNVYVAAWMLKRKMVRYGNTWQAIGAYHSETPHLRDDYARNIHAVLVSWGLHE
;
A
#
# COMPACT_ATOMS: atom_id res chain seq x y z
N MET A 1 -10.28 61.49 -74.64
CA MET A 1 -9.89 60.03 -74.69
C MET A 1 -9.15 59.68 -73.37
N LYS A 2 -9.82 59.15 -72.37
CA LYS A 2 -9.21 58.74 -71.09
C LYS A 2 -9.52 57.27 -70.91
N ARG A 3 -8.46 56.42 -70.81
CA ARG A 3 -8.56 54.99 -70.54
C ARG A 3 -8.75 54.72 -69.02
N LEU A 4 -9.77 54.02 -68.72
CA LEU A 4 -9.98 53.49 -67.31
C LEU A 4 -9.11 52.26 -67.08
N ASN A 5 -8.21 52.36 -66.07
CA ASN A 5 -7.51 51.17 -65.56
C ASN A 5 -8.39 50.41 -64.57
N ARG A 6 -8.65 49.17 -64.89
CA ARG A 6 -9.36 48.17 -63.99
C ARG A 6 -8.32 47.65 -62.97
N VAL A 7 -8.54 47.93 -61.67
CA VAL A 7 -7.77 47.37 -60.60
C VAL A 7 -8.42 46.03 -60.20
N GLY A 8 -7.70 44.97 -60.45
CA GLY A 8 -8.11 43.61 -60.00
C GLY A 8 -7.91 43.43 -58.51
N ARG A 9 -9.01 43.11 -57.79
CA ARG A 9 -8.96 42.72 -56.39
C ARG A 9 -8.64 41.21 -56.31
N HIS A 10 -7.43 40.85 -55.87
CA HIS A 10 -7.11 39.46 -55.49
C HIS A 10 -7.66 39.20 -54.11
N VAL A 11 -8.63 38.28 -54.01
CA VAL A 11 -9.11 37.71 -52.75
C VAL A 11 -8.16 36.58 -52.34
N MET A 12 -7.37 36.80 -51.29
CA MET A 12 -6.62 35.73 -50.67
C MET A 12 -7.55 34.92 -49.76
N ILE A 13 -7.79 33.67 -50.14
CA ILE A 13 -8.46 32.68 -49.27
C ILE A 13 -7.38 32.09 -48.37
N GLY A 14 -7.35 32.52 -47.12
CA GLY A 14 -6.49 31.95 -46.09
C GLY A 14 -7.05 30.60 -45.65
N ALA A 15 -6.33 29.52 -45.94
CA ALA A 15 -6.65 28.19 -45.39
C ALA A 15 -6.25 28.12 -43.90
N PHE A 16 -7.24 28.10 -43.03
CA PHE A 16 -7.05 27.83 -41.60
C PHE A 16 -6.82 26.33 -41.41
N ALA A 17 -5.57 25.93 -41.17
CA ALA A 17 -5.25 24.57 -40.75
C ALA A 17 -5.63 24.40 -39.29
N MET A 18 -6.73 23.68 -38.99
CA MET A 18 -7.08 23.22 -37.67
C MET A 18 -6.14 22.05 -37.27
N SER A 19 -5.13 22.34 -36.47
CA SER A 19 -4.34 21.30 -35.83
C SER A 19 -5.16 20.68 -34.69
N ALA A 20 -5.65 19.46 -34.90
CA ALA A 20 -6.29 18.67 -33.85
C ALA A 20 -5.19 18.19 -32.88
N SER A 21 -5.09 18.80 -31.71
CA SER A 21 -4.26 18.31 -30.61
C SER A 21 -4.93 17.06 -30.03
N VAL A 22 -4.38 15.90 -30.33
CA VAL A 22 -4.79 14.64 -29.70
C VAL A 22 -4.19 14.63 -28.28
N LEU A 23 -5.05 14.87 -27.27
CA LEU A 23 -4.69 14.63 -25.88
C LEU A 23 -4.53 13.11 -25.68
N PHE A 24 -3.31 12.65 -25.54
CA PHE A 24 -3.05 11.31 -25.01
C PHE A 24 -3.37 11.29 -23.51
N ILE A 25 -4.53 10.77 -23.16
CA ILE A 25 -4.85 10.42 -21.78
C ILE A 25 -4.05 9.16 -21.46
N ALA A 26 -2.96 9.30 -20.71
CA ALA A 26 -2.20 8.17 -20.20
C ALA A 26 -3.09 7.34 -19.25
N PRO A 27 -3.05 6.00 -19.30
CA PRO A 27 -3.89 5.17 -18.44
C PRO A 27 -3.47 5.35 -16.97
N ALA A 28 -4.43 5.70 -16.11
CA ALA A 28 -4.30 5.86 -14.66
C ALA A 28 -4.07 4.52 -13.95
N ARG A 29 -2.93 3.88 -14.17
CA ARG A 29 -2.55 2.61 -13.52
C ARG A 29 -1.43 2.76 -12.48
N ALA A 30 -0.81 3.94 -12.37
CA ALA A 30 0.27 4.21 -11.41
C ALA A 30 -0.22 4.56 -10.00
N ASP A 31 -1.47 5.00 -9.83
CA ASP A 31 -1.92 5.59 -8.58
C ASP A 31 -2.14 4.57 -7.44
N GLY A 32 -2.49 3.32 -7.76
CA GLY A 32 -2.77 2.30 -6.76
C GLY A 32 -1.53 1.78 -6.02
N ALA A 33 -0.45 1.50 -6.74
CA ALA A 33 0.80 1.01 -6.13
C ALA A 33 1.53 2.12 -5.37
N ALA A 34 1.59 3.33 -5.92
CA ALA A 34 2.16 4.50 -5.24
C ALA A 34 1.37 4.86 -3.98
N SER A 35 0.02 4.69 -3.98
CA SER A 35 -0.81 4.91 -2.80
C SER A 35 -0.59 3.84 -1.71
N ALA A 36 -0.41 2.57 -2.08
CA ALA A 36 -0.13 1.48 -1.14
C ALA A 36 1.22 1.67 -0.44
N ASP A 37 2.29 2.00 -1.18
CA ASP A 37 3.60 2.30 -0.60
C ASP A 37 3.56 3.50 0.35
N ALA A 38 2.85 4.56 -0.02
CA ALA A 38 2.65 5.71 0.85
C ALA A 38 1.93 5.35 2.15
N CYS A 39 1.09 4.30 2.17
CA CYS A 39 0.45 3.83 3.39
C CYS A 39 1.43 3.18 4.36
N PHE A 40 2.39 2.39 3.87
CA PHE A 40 3.44 1.82 4.71
C PHE A 40 4.27 2.92 5.38
N GLU A 41 4.72 3.92 4.61
CA GLU A 41 5.49 5.04 5.16
C GLU A 41 4.70 5.83 6.20
N ARG A 42 3.44 6.21 5.90
CA ARG A 42 2.61 6.97 6.83
C ARG A 42 2.28 6.19 8.10
N ALA A 43 1.90 4.92 7.98
CA ALA A 43 1.59 4.09 9.14
C ALA A 43 2.82 3.86 10.01
N ALA A 44 3.96 3.60 9.38
CA ALA A 44 5.24 3.44 10.07
C ALA A 44 5.66 4.70 10.81
N GLY A 45 5.60 5.86 10.15
CA GLY A 45 5.90 7.16 10.76
C GLY A 45 4.97 7.49 11.92
N TYR A 46 3.66 7.24 11.77
CA TYR A 46 2.67 7.48 12.82
C TYR A 46 2.91 6.62 14.07
N GLN A 47 3.27 5.35 13.91
CA GLN A 47 3.49 4.41 15.01
C GLN A 47 4.94 4.36 15.48
N GLY A 48 5.89 4.95 14.76
CA GLY A 48 7.33 4.86 15.06
C GLY A 48 7.85 3.44 14.91
N VAL A 49 7.50 2.76 13.80
CA VAL A 49 7.99 1.43 13.43
C VAL A 49 8.71 1.49 12.08
N ASN A 50 9.47 0.46 11.72
CA ASN A 50 10.18 0.42 10.44
C ASN A 50 9.22 0.04 9.30
N PRO A 51 9.08 0.86 8.21
CA PRO A 51 8.21 0.56 7.10
C PRO A 51 8.62 -0.70 6.32
N GLN A 52 9.91 -1.02 6.27
CA GLN A 52 10.39 -2.23 5.58
C GLN A 52 9.96 -3.50 6.33
N ILE A 53 9.93 -3.45 7.67
CA ILE A 53 9.37 -4.56 8.48
C ILE A 53 7.90 -4.76 8.17
N LEU A 54 7.10 -3.68 8.08
CA LEU A 54 5.68 -3.80 7.74
C LEU A 54 5.47 -4.38 6.34
N ARG A 55 6.30 -3.97 5.36
CA ARG A 55 6.28 -4.54 4.00
C ARG A 55 6.64 -6.02 4.01
N ALA A 56 7.68 -6.40 4.76
CA ALA A 56 8.11 -7.79 4.89
C ALA A 56 7.03 -8.65 5.53
N ILE A 57 6.35 -8.15 6.57
CA ILE A 57 5.18 -8.81 7.17
C ILE A 57 4.08 -9.00 6.11
N ALA A 58 3.66 -7.95 5.42
CA ALA A 58 2.61 -8.04 4.39
C ALA A 58 2.98 -9.03 3.28
N TRP A 59 4.24 -9.03 2.86
CA TRP A 59 4.73 -9.98 1.86
C TRP A 59 4.73 -11.43 2.37
N TYR A 60 5.21 -11.66 3.59
CA TYR A 60 5.25 -12.99 4.18
C TYR A 60 3.84 -13.56 4.35
N GLU A 61 2.92 -12.76 4.91
CA GLU A 61 1.57 -13.17 5.25
C GLU A 61 0.69 -13.47 4.03
N SER A 62 0.76 -12.66 2.98
CA SER A 62 -0.18 -12.76 1.85
C SER A 62 0.39 -12.39 0.49
N LYS A 63 1.69 -12.14 0.37
CA LYS A 63 2.33 -11.52 -0.81
C LYS A 63 1.77 -10.12 -1.10
N GLY A 64 1.35 -9.41 -0.05
CA GLY A 64 0.78 -8.08 -0.16
C GLY A 64 -0.66 -8.03 -0.68
N ASN A 65 -1.41 -9.14 -0.62
CA ASN A 65 -2.80 -9.17 -1.11
C ASN A 65 -3.78 -8.59 -0.08
N PRO A 66 -4.37 -7.40 -0.32
CA PRO A 66 -5.32 -6.79 0.64
C PRO A 66 -6.64 -7.57 0.76
N GLY A 67 -7.01 -8.32 -0.27
CA GLY A 67 -8.22 -9.16 -0.28
C GLY A 67 -8.05 -10.52 0.38
N ALA A 68 -6.85 -10.86 0.88
CA ALA A 68 -6.58 -12.17 1.46
C ALA A 68 -7.46 -12.45 2.68
N VAL A 69 -8.01 -13.66 2.73
CA VAL A 69 -8.75 -14.19 3.89
C VAL A 69 -8.34 -15.65 4.09
N HIS A 70 -7.85 -15.95 5.27
CA HIS A 70 -7.51 -17.31 5.65
C HIS A 70 -8.37 -17.77 6.83
N ARG A 71 -8.83 -19.03 6.81
CA ARG A 71 -9.56 -19.66 7.92
C ARG A 71 -8.66 -20.65 8.62
N ASN A 72 -8.46 -20.44 9.90
CA ASN A 72 -7.64 -21.30 10.75
C ASN A 72 -8.41 -22.52 11.24
N ALA A 73 -7.69 -23.55 11.67
CA ALA A 73 -8.28 -24.80 12.17
C ALA A 73 -9.14 -24.60 13.45
N ASP A 74 -8.83 -23.58 14.26
CA ASP A 74 -9.59 -23.19 15.46
C ASP A 74 -10.86 -22.38 15.13
N GLY A 75 -11.14 -22.15 13.85
CA GLY A 75 -12.28 -21.36 13.36
C GLY A 75 -12.05 -19.86 13.32
N SER A 76 -10.91 -19.36 13.80
CA SER A 76 -10.54 -17.95 13.61
C SER A 76 -10.25 -17.64 12.14
N ILE A 77 -10.29 -16.37 11.78
CA ILE A 77 -9.98 -15.93 10.43
C ILE A 77 -8.93 -14.81 10.46
N ASP A 78 -8.06 -14.82 9.46
CA ASP A 78 -7.07 -13.78 9.21
C ASP A 78 -7.48 -12.98 7.99
N VAL A 79 -7.37 -11.64 8.04
CA VAL A 79 -7.89 -10.76 7.02
C VAL A 79 -6.86 -9.72 6.57
N GLY A 80 -6.79 -9.53 5.26
CA GLY A 80 -6.01 -8.50 4.59
C GLY A 80 -4.54 -8.85 4.42
N GLN A 81 -3.78 -7.90 3.88
CA GLN A 81 -2.40 -8.17 3.46
C GLN A 81 -1.45 -8.55 4.60
N THR A 82 -1.74 -8.13 5.85
CA THR A 82 -0.94 -8.45 7.04
C THR A 82 -1.61 -9.48 7.95
N GLN A 83 -2.67 -10.15 7.47
CA GLN A 83 -3.39 -11.26 8.08
C GLN A 83 -3.80 -10.98 9.54
N ILE A 84 -4.59 -9.91 9.74
CA ILE A 84 -5.12 -9.55 11.06
C ILE A 84 -6.13 -10.58 11.52
N ASN A 85 -5.84 -11.26 12.63
CA ASN A 85 -6.68 -12.32 13.16
C ASN A 85 -7.97 -11.81 13.83
N SER A 86 -9.05 -12.57 13.68
CA SER A 86 -10.38 -12.26 14.20
C SER A 86 -10.45 -12.13 15.73
N VAL A 87 -9.49 -12.66 16.48
CA VAL A 87 -9.38 -12.47 17.94
C VAL A 87 -9.26 -10.97 18.30
N HIS A 88 -8.77 -10.15 17.38
CA HIS A 88 -8.64 -8.70 17.55
C HIS A 88 -9.88 -7.90 17.15
N PHE A 89 -10.87 -8.50 16.49
CA PHE A 89 -12.02 -7.77 15.93
C PHE A 89 -12.86 -7.05 16.99
N GLY A 90 -12.98 -7.65 18.18
CA GLY A 90 -13.68 -7.02 19.29
C GLY A 90 -13.01 -5.72 19.77
N GLU A 91 -11.68 -5.73 19.85
CA GLU A 91 -10.89 -4.55 20.22
C GLU A 91 -10.92 -3.50 19.08
N LEU A 92 -10.70 -3.91 17.83
CA LEU A 92 -10.68 -3.02 16.67
C LEU A 92 -12.00 -2.28 16.45
N ARG A 93 -13.14 -2.94 16.67
CA ARG A 93 -14.46 -2.28 16.61
C ARG A 93 -14.59 -1.11 17.59
N ARG A 94 -13.99 -1.20 18.78
CA ARG A 94 -14.00 -0.11 19.76
C ARG A 94 -13.24 1.12 19.28
N TYR A 95 -12.30 0.93 18.36
CA TYR A 95 -11.56 2.01 17.67
C TYR A 95 -12.17 2.38 16.30
N GLY A 96 -13.40 1.93 16.00
CA GLY A 96 -14.07 2.27 14.75
C GLY A 96 -13.60 1.49 13.53
N VAL A 97 -12.86 0.38 13.72
CA VAL A 97 -12.37 -0.48 12.63
C VAL A 97 -13.18 -1.77 12.59
N PRO A 98 -14.24 -1.85 11.76
CA PRO A 98 -15.00 -3.09 11.57
C PRO A 98 -14.19 -4.09 10.75
N PRO A 99 -14.48 -5.43 10.86
CA PRO A 99 -13.71 -6.46 10.15
C PRO A 99 -13.63 -6.25 8.63
N GLY A 100 -14.70 -5.73 8.00
CA GLY A 100 -14.71 -5.46 6.56
C GLY A 100 -13.71 -4.39 6.13
N ALA A 101 -13.39 -3.43 7.01
CA ALA A 101 -12.41 -2.38 6.73
C ALA A 101 -10.98 -2.92 6.62
N LEU A 102 -10.70 -4.11 7.17
CA LEU A 102 -9.38 -4.75 7.07
C LEU A 102 -9.03 -5.25 5.65
N LYS A 103 -9.97 -5.21 4.71
CA LYS A 103 -9.70 -5.44 3.27
C LYS A 103 -9.24 -4.17 2.54
N ASP A 104 -9.34 -3.00 3.16
CA ASP A 104 -8.67 -1.80 2.70
C ASP A 104 -7.18 -1.90 3.03
N ALA A 105 -6.33 -1.71 2.01
CA ALA A 105 -4.89 -1.89 2.15
C ALA A 105 -4.29 -0.93 3.19
N CYS A 106 -4.71 0.34 3.18
CA CYS A 106 -4.21 1.33 4.13
C CYS A 106 -4.65 1.03 5.56
N VAL A 107 -5.95 0.77 5.78
CA VAL A 107 -6.48 0.43 7.11
C VAL A 107 -5.75 -0.78 7.69
N ASN A 108 -5.53 -1.81 6.87
CA ASN A 108 -4.83 -3.03 7.28
C ASN A 108 -3.40 -2.75 7.75
N VAL A 109 -2.64 -1.94 6.99
CA VAL A 109 -1.26 -1.56 7.34
C VAL A 109 -1.22 -0.70 8.62
N TYR A 110 -2.15 0.24 8.80
CA TYR A 110 -2.21 1.03 10.03
C TYR A 110 -2.49 0.17 11.27
N VAL A 111 -3.39 -0.82 11.14
CA VAL A 111 -3.65 -1.79 12.23
C VAL A 111 -2.41 -2.63 12.50
N ALA A 112 -1.74 -3.13 11.47
CA ALA A 112 -0.50 -3.90 11.62
C ALA A 112 0.61 -3.09 12.32
N ALA A 113 0.80 -1.84 11.91
CA ALA A 113 1.77 -0.94 12.53
C ALA A 113 1.47 -0.71 14.02
N TRP A 114 0.19 -0.50 14.36
CA TRP A 114 -0.24 -0.38 15.75
C TRP A 114 -0.01 -1.67 16.57
N MET A 115 -0.31 -2.83 15.99
CA MET A 115 -0.05 -4.13 16.66
C MET A 115 1.44 -4.35 16.87
N LEU A 116 2.27 -4.09 15.84
CA LEU A 116 3.73 -4.19 15.97
C LEU A 116 4.26 -3.22 17.03
N LYS A 117 3.77 -1.98 17.06
CA LYS A 117 4.16 -1.00 18.10
C LYS A 117 3.88 -1.53 19.51
N ARG A 118 2.74 -2.15 19.73
CA ARG A 118 2.41 -2.76 21.05
C ARG A 118 3.44 -3.83 21.44
N LYS A 119 3.91 -4.64 20.49
CA LYS A 119 4.98 -5.61 20.73
C LYS A 119 6.33 -4.93 21.01
N MET A 120 6.64 -3.85 20.28
CA MET A 120 7.86 -3.06 20.54
C MET A 120 7.84 -2.37 21.91
N VAL A 121 6.69 -1.94 22.43
CA VAL A 121 6.57 -1.42 23.78
C VAL A 121 6.95 -2.49 24.82
N ARG A 122 6.62 -3.76 24.57
CA ARG A 122 6.89 -4.88 25.49
C ARG A 122 8.33 -5.44 25.35
N TYR A 123 8.80 -5.58 24.12
CA TYR A 123 10.04 -6.30 23.80
C TYR A 123 11.16 -5.39 23.30
N GLY A 124 10.96 -4.07 23.28
CA GLY A 124 11.86 -3.13 22.64
C GLY A 124 11.81 -3.18 21.11
N ASN A 125 12.68 -2.40 20.46
CA ASN A 125 12.87 -2.49 19.00
C ASN A 125 13.80 -3.65 18.66
N THR A 126 13.27 -4.86 18.68
CA THR A 126 14.04 -6.11 18.57
C THR A 126 13.35 -7.10 17.64
N TRP A 127 14.10 -8.10 17.17
CA TRP A 127 13.54 -9.25 16.44
C TRP A 127 12.50 -10.04 17.24
N GLN A 128 12.61 -10.03 18.59
CA GLN A 128 11.58 -10.61 19.45
C GLN A 128 10.23 -9.89 19.33
N ALA A 129 10.26 -8.55 19.22
CA ALA A 129 9.03 -7.78 18.98
C ALA A 129 8.39 -8.11 17.63
N ILE A 130 9.23 -8.24 16.58
CA ILE A 130 8.77 -8.62 15.24
C ILE A 130 8.17 -10.02 15.26
N GLY A 131 8.83 -10.98 15.87
CA GLY A 131 8.32 -12.34 16.02
C GLY A 131 7.03 -12.41 16.84
N ALA A 132 6.92 -11.61 17.90
CA ALA A 132 5.74 -11.53 18.76
C ALA A 132 4.51 -10.94 18.06
N TYR A 133 4.69 -10.31 16.87
CA TYR A 133 3.55 -9.95 16.01
C TYR A 133 2.68 -11.15 15.69
N HIS A 134 3.30 -12.28 15.35
CA HIS A 134 2.62 -13.54 15.04
C HIS A 134 2.25 -14.33 16.32
N SER A 135 3.20 -14.56 17.20
CA SER A 135 2.99 -15.36 18.41
C SER A 135 3.95 -14.97 19.52
N GLU A 136 3.49 -14.99 20.76
CA GLU A 136 4.36 -14.81 21.93
C GLU A 136 5.01 -16.14 22.41
N THR A 137 4.59 -17.28 21.85
CA THR A 137 5.21 -18.57 22.11
C THR A 137 6.64 -18.59 21.56
N PRO A 138 7.67 -18.84 22.37
CA PRO A 138 9.08 -18.58 22.00
C PRO A 138 9.50 -19.18 20.67
N HIS A 139 9.25 -20.45 20.41
CA HIS A 139 9.70 -21.08 19.17
C HIS A 139 8.95 -20.53 17.93
N LEU A 140 7.63 -20.28 18.02
CA LEU A 140 6.83 -19.68 16.93
C LEU A 140 7.26 -18.24 16.66
N ARG A 141 7.49 -17.50 17.74
CA ARG A 141 8.01 -16.12 17.68
C ARG A 141 9.34 -16.05 16.93
N ASP A 142 10.29 -16.90 17.35
CA ASP A 142 11.66 -16.85 16.83
C ASP A 142 11.70 -17.38 15.37
N ASP A 143 10.86 -18.37 15.04
CA ASP A 143 10.68 -18.83 13.65
C ASP A 143 10.13 -17.73 12.75
N TYR A 144 9.09 -17.03 13.21
CA TYR A 144 8.50 -15.93 12.46
C TYR A 144 9.51 -14.80 12.24
N ALA A 145 10.25 -14.41 13.29
CA ALA A 145 11.29 -13.38 13.18
C ALA A 145 12.34 -13.75 12.12
N ARG A 146 12.81 -15.00 12.09
CA ARG A 146 13.74 -15.48 11.05
C ARG A 146 13.15 -15.40 9.66
N ASN A 147 11.87 -15.74 9.50
CA ASN A 147 11.19 -15.67 8.20
C ASN A 147 11.09 -14.22 7.68
N ILE A 148 10.72 -13.27 8.56
CA ILE A 148 10.68 -11.84 8.19
C ILE A 148 12.09 -11.33 7.84
N HIS A 149 13.11 -11.70 8.61
CA HIS A 149 14.50 -11.38 8.30
C HIS A 149 14.91 -11.92 6.92
N ALA A 150 14.58 -13.19 6.61
CA ALA A 150 14.88 -13.78 5.31
C ALA A 150 14.21 -13.05 4.14
N VAL A 151 12.99 -12.53 4.34
CA VAL A 151 12.33 -11.68 3.33
C VAL A 151 13.14 -10.41 3.08
N LEU A 152 13.58 -9.71 4.13
CA LEU A 152 14.39 -8.48 3.99
C LEU A 152 15.71 -8.76 3.29
N VAL A 153 16.41 -9.83 3.68
CA VAL A 153 17.66 -10.26 3.04
C VAL A 153 17.43 -10.53 1.54
N SER A 154 16.33 -11.19 1.17
CA SER A 154 16.00 -11.45 -0.22
C SER A 154 15.76 -10.17 -1.06
N TRP A 155 15.47 -9.06 -0.40
CA TRP A 155 15.34 -7.73 -1.00
C TRP A 155 16.64 -6.92 -0.99
N GLY A 156 17.74 -7.50 -0.48
CA GLY A 156 19.02 -6.82 -0.35
C GLY A 156 19.07 -5.81 0.82
N LEU A 157 18.11 -5.89 1.74
CA LEU A 157 18.06 -5.06 2.94
C LEU A 157 18.78 -5.80 4.07
N HIS A 158 20.02 -5.37 4.34
CA HIS A 158 20.85 -5.88 5.45
C HIS A 158 20.91 -4.80 6.54
N GLU A 159 20.74 -5.20 7.79
CA GLU A 159 21.10 -4.37 8.95
C GLU A 159 22.58 -4.49 9.26
#